data_5e57636f33533a11679b4984f4fa9b87
#
_entry.id   5e57636f33533a11679b4984f4fa9b87
#
_cell.length_a   1.000
_cell.length_b   1.000
_cell.length_c   1.000
_cell.angle_alpha   90.00
_cell.angle_beta   90.00
_cell.angle_gamma   90.00
#
_symmetry.space_group_name_H-M   'P 1'
#
loop_
_entity.id
_entity.type
_entity.pdbx_description
1 polymer ?
#
loop_
_entity_poly.entity_id
_entity_poly.type
_entity_poly.pdbx_seq_one_letter_code
_entity_poly.pdbx_strand_id
1 'polypeptide(L)'
;SVLSFVDGKTIKTMTSAQDHKRAKDGDQGLNTGGMGTFSPSPFYTKEVDEFCKKYVYQPTVDAMKAEGRPFKGVIFFGLMLTGEGPKVLEYNARFGDPEAQVVLPRMKNDIIDVMEACVDGKLDTIDLQFEDNAAVCVVLASDGYPVSYEKGFPISGLEKFEGKDDYFCFHAGTAFDKEGRIVTNGGRVLGITVTGK
;
A
#
# COMPACT_ATOMS: atom_id res chain seq x y z
N SER A 1 2.47 2.88 7.81
CA SER A 1 1.20 2.60 7.11
C SER A 1 0.69 1.21 7.46
N VAL A 2 -0.59 1.08 7.80
CA VAL A 2 -1.27 -0.20 7.99
C VAL A 2 -2.58 -0.18 7.20
N LEU A 3 -2.70 -1.11 6.26
CA LEU A 3 -3.94 -1.34 5.52
C LEU A 3 -4.77 -2.40 6.24
N SER A 4 -6.08 -2.28 6.19
CA SER A 4 -6.97 -3.20 6.90
C SER A 4 -8.24 -3.47 6.10
N PHE A 5 -8.65 -4.73 6.04
CA PHE A 5 -9.98 -5.10 5.56
C PHE A 5 -11.01 -4.88 6.67
N VAL A 6 -12.20 -4.40 6.30
CA VAL A 6 -13.31 -4.11 7.23
C VAL A 6 -14.64 -4.55 6.62
N ASP A 7 -15.49 -5.19 7.41
CA ASP A 7 -16.83 -5.66 7.00
C ASP A 7 -18.00 -4.93 7.68
N GLY A 8 -17.74 -3.82 8.36
CA GLY A 8 -18.70 -3.04 9.12
C GLY A 8 -18.73 -3.35 10.62
N LYS A 9 -18.10 -4.44 11.07
CA LYS A 9 -17.98 -4.86 12.48
C LYS A 9 -16.60 -5.40 12.82
N THR A 10 -16.01 -6.16 11.93
CA THR A 10 -14.71 -6.83 12.06
C THR A 10 -13.66 -6.07 11.27
N ILE A 11 -12.45 -5.94 11.83
CA ILE A 11 -11.28 -5.43 11.13
C ILE A 11 -10.17 -6.49 11.14
N LYS A 12 -9.53 -6.70 9.99
CA LYS A 12 -8.36 -7.57 9.81
C LYS A 12 -7.22 -6.72 9.23
N THR A 13 -6.19 -6.50 10.03
CA THR A 13 -5.02 -5.71 9.63
C THR A 13 -4.09 -6.54 8.74
N MET A 14 -3.58 -5.90 7.69
CA MET A 14 -2.52 -6.45 6.84
C MET A 14 -1.15 -6.22 7.50
N THR A 15 -0.11 -6.80 6.92
CA THR A 15 1.28 -6.49 7.31
C THR A 15 1.57 -5.00 7.15
N SER A 16 2.41 -4.45 8.04
CA SER A 16 2.77 -3.03 7.99
C SER A 16 3.63 -2.70 6.78
N ALA A 17 3.58 -1.46 6.34
CA ALA A 17 4.46 -0.92 5.31
C ALA A 17 4.99 0.45 5.73
N GLN A 18 6.09 0.88 5.14
CA GLN A 18 6.64 2.21 5.36
C GLN A 18 6.94 2.87 4.03
N ASP A 19 6.22 3.96 3.76
CA ASP A 19 6.33 4.78 2.56
C ASP A 19 7.37 5.90 2.74
N HIS A 20 7.97 6.31 1.63
CA HIS A 20 8.95 7.41 1.54
C HIS A 20 8.39 8.51 0.65
N LYS A 21 7.93 9.58 1.26
CA LYS A 21 7.15 10.64 0.58
C LYS A 21 8.01 11.74 -0.03
N ARG A 22 9.25 11.90 0.37
CA ARG A 22 10.12 12.98 -0.12
C ARG A 22 10.76 12.63 -1.47
N ALA A 23 10.82 13.61 -2.36
CA ALA A 23 11.29 13.40 -3.74
C ALA A 23 12.80 13.19 -3.88
N LYS A 24 13.60 13.59 -2.88
CA LYS A 24 15.07 13.59 -2.94
C LYS A 24 15.68 12.75 -1.83
N ASP A 25 16.93 12.38 -2.01
CA ASP A 25 17.75 11.65 -1.05
C ASP A 25 17.79 12.36 0.31
N GLY A 26 17.97 11.59 1.39
CA GLY A 26 18.06 12.10 2.75
C GLY A 26 16.76 12.71 3.26
N ASP A 27 15.61 12.22 2.80
CA ASP A 27 14.27 12.72 3.18
C ASP A 27 14.09 14.22 2.91
N GLN A 28 14.58 14.67 1.76
CA GLN A 28 14.53 16.07 1.34
C GLN A 28 13.63 16.28 0.11
N GLY A 29 13.41 17.57 -0.22
CA GLY A 29 12.59 17.97 -1.35
C GLY A 29 11.10 18.03 -1.03
N LEU A 30 10.28 18.09 -2.06
CA LEU A 30 8.82 18.17 -1.96
C LEU A 30 8.21 16.82 -1.57
N ASN A 31 7.06 16.88 -0.92
CA ASN A 31 6.21 15.70 -0.73
C ASN A 31 5.66 15.21 -2.07
N THR A 32 5.58 13.89 -2.19
CA THR A 32 5.06 13.18 -3.37
C THR A 32 3.92 12.25 -2.94
N GLY A 33 3.40 11.47 -3.87
CA GLY A 33 2.48 10.38 -3.58
C GLY A 33 3.14 9.14 -2.97
N GLY A 34 4.47 9.13 -2.83
CA GLY A 34 5.31 8.02 -2.39
C GLY A 34 6.32 7.63 -3.48
N MET A 35 7.60 7.63 -3.12
CA MET A 35 8.71 7.30 -4.01
C MET A 35 9.21 5.87 -3.86
N GLY A 36 8.68 5.18 -2.89
CA GLY A 36 8.99 3.78 -2.60
C GLY A 36 8.48 3.39 -1.23
N THR A 37 8.41 2.10 -1.00
CA THR A 37 7.91 1.54 0.24
C THR A 37 8.51 0.16 0.49
N PHE A 38 8.52 -0.27 1.73
CA PHE A 38 8.87 -1.63 2.09
C PHE A 38 7.92 -2.21 3.14
N SER A 39 7.85 -3.52 3.22
CA SER A 39 7.02 -4.28 4.16
C SER A 39 7.76 -5.55 4.59
N PRO A 40 7.76 -5.91 5.91
CA PRO A 40 7.16 -5.18 7.00
C PRO A 40 8.03 -4.00 7.46
N SER A 41 7.45 -3.01 8.16
CA SER A 41 8.23 -1.96 8.80
C SER A 41 8.85 -2.49 10.11
N PRO A 42 10.18 -2.39 10.30
CA PRO A 42 10.84 -2.85 11.52
C PRO A 42 10.47 -2.01 12.75
N PHE A 43 9.93 -0.81 12.53
CA PHE A 43 9.47 0.07 13.62
C PHE A 43 8.05 -0.26 14.10
N TYR A 44 7.30 -1.04 13.33
CA TYR A 44 5.96 -1.48 13.70
C TYR A 44 6.05 -2.78 14.47
N THR A 45 6.40 -2.67 15.77
CA THR A 45 6.59 -3.82 16.66
C THR A 45 5.25 -4.44 17.07
N LYS A 46 5.31 -5.60 17.73
CA LYS A 46 4.12 -6.28 18.26
C LYS A 46 3.38 -5.41 19.28
N GLU A 47 4.11 -4.68 20.13
CA GLU A 47 3.54 -3.77 21.14
C GLU A 47 2.79 -2.61 20.47
N VAL A 48 3.35 -2.06 19.38
CA VAL A 48 2.67 -1.03 18.56
C VAL A 48 1.41 -1.59 17.94
N ASP A 49 1.46 -2.80 17.38
CA ASP A 49 0.31 -3.48 16.76
C ASP A 49 -0.81 -3.72 17.80
N GLU A 50 -0.48 -4.26 18.97
CA GLU A 50 -1.45 -4.51 20.06
C GLU A 50 -2.08 -3.19 20.55
N PHE A 51 -1.28 -2.15 20.70
CA PHE A 51 -1.80 -0.82 21.05
C PHE A 51 -2.76 -0.30 19.98
N CYS A 52 -2.37 -0.34 18.72
CA CYS A 52 -3.19 0.15 17.62
C CYS A 52 -4.49 -0.68 17.46
N LYS A 53 -4.44 -1.98 17.60
CA LYS A 53 -5.65 -2.83 17.60
C LYS A 53 -6.64 -2.40 18.68
N LYS A 54 -6.14 -2.16 19.89
CA LYS A 54 -6.98 -1.83 21.04
C LYS A 54 -7.53 -0.39 21.01
N TYR A 55 -6.70 0.58 20.59
CA TYR A 55 -7.03 2.00 20.76
C TYR A 55 -7.29 2.75 19.45
N VAL A 56 -6.99 2.15 18.31
CA VAL A 56 -7.13 2.80 17.00
C VAL A 56 -8.06 2.01 16.08
N TYR A 57 -7.70 0.77 15.72
CA TYR A 57 -8.34 0.09 14.60
C TYR A 57 -9.78 -0.32 14.89
N GLN A 58 -9.99 -1.16 15.91
CA GLN A 58 -11.34 -1.58 16.28
C GLN A 58 -12.21 -0.41 16.73
N PRO A 59 -11.73 0.53 17.59
CA PRO A 59 -12.51 1.71 17.96
C PRO A 59 -12.95 2.57 16.78
N THR A 60 -12.14 2.67 15.70
CA THR A 60 -12.53 3.40 14.48
C THR A 60 -13.75 2.73 13.83
N VAL A 61 -13.73 1.40 13.68
CA VAL A 61 -14.84 0.64 13.08
C VAL A 61 -16.10 0.75 13.97
N ASP A 62 -15.94 0.62 15.28
CA ASP A 62 -17.04 0.70 16.22
C ASP A 62 -17.69 2.11 16.25
N ALA A 63 -16.87 3.16 16.18
CA ALA A 63 -17.35 4.54 16.11
C ALA A 63 -18.15 4.79 14.84
N MET A 64 -17.64 4.36 13.67
CA MET A 64 -18.35 4.47 12.41
C MET A 64 -19.70 3.75 12.41
N LYS A 65 -19.75 2.56 13.04
CA LYS A 65 -20.98 1.81 13.21
C LYS A 65 -21.95 2.52 14.15
N ALA A 66 -21.47 3.06 15.28
CA ALA A 66 -22.28 3.81 16.26
C ALA A 66 -22.91 5.07 15.64
N GLU A 67 -22.21 5.71 14.72
CA GLU A 67 -22.71 6.88 13.96
C GLU A 67 -23.69 6.50 12.83
N GLY A 68 -24.05 5.23 12.68
CA GLY A 68 -24.94 4.75 11.62
C GLY A 68 -24.30 4.72 10.21
N ARG A 69 -22.97 4.74 10.15
CA ARG A 69 -22.17 4.74 8.92
C ARG A 69 -21.16 3.59 8.91
N PRO A 70 -21.60 2.32 9.02
CA PRO A 70 -20.67 1.19 9.03
C PRO A 70 -19.87 1.16 7.72
N PHE A 71 -18.53 1.08 7.85
CA PHE A 71 -17.64 1.03 6.70
C PHE A 71 -17.38 -0.41 6.28
N LYS A 72 -17.40 -0.69 4.98
CA LYS A 72 -16.96 -1.95 4.37
C LYS A 72 -15.94 -1.67 3.28
N GLY A 73 -14.86 -2.44 3.26
CA GLY A 73 -13.78 -2.29 2.29
C GLY A 73 -12.40 -2.19 2.96
N VAL A 74 -11.52 -1.36 2.39
CA VAL A 74 -10.16 -1.17 2.89
C VAL A 74 -10.00 0.20 3.54
N ILE A 75 -9.52 0.21 4.78
CA ILE A 75 -9.06 1.43 5.47
C ILE A 75 -7.53 1.41 5.51
N PHE A 76 -6.93 2.49 5.09
CA PHE A 76 -5.52 2.81 5.29
C PHE A 76 -5.38 3.69 6.54
N PHE A 77 -4.53 3.28 7.47
CA PHE A 77 -4.13 4.05 8.63
C PHE A 77 -2.73 4.61 8.44
N GLY A 78 -2.61 5.92 8.29
CA GLY A 78 -1.35 6.63 8.36
C GLY A 78 -0.97 6.88 9.82
N LEU A 79 0.13 6.28 10.28
CA LEU A 79 0.56 6.35 11.67
C LEU A 79 1.90 7.09 11.78
N MET A 80 2.04 7.90 12.81
CA MET A 80 3.30 8.45 13.28
C MET A 80 3.67 7.79 14.61
N LEU A 81 4.83 7.16 14.68
CA LEU A 81 5.38 6.61 15.91
C LEU A 81 6.15 7.73 16.63
N THR A 82 5.66 8.11 17.81
CA THR A 82 6.25 9.19 18.63
C THR A 82 6.74 8.64 19.97
N GLY A 83 7.50 9.46 20.72
CA GLY A 83 7.90 9.09 22.09
C GLY A 83 6.73 8.90 23.05
N GLU A 84 5.52 9.36 22.70
CA GLU A 84 4.28 9.17 23.47
C GLU A 84 3.42 8.01 22.93
N GLY A 85 3.93 7.23 21.98
CA GLY A 85 3.24 6.15 21.31
C GLY A 85 2.72 6.50 19.91
N PRO A 86 1.99 5.57 19.27
CA PRO A 86 1.42 5.77 17.94
C PRO A 86 0.36 6.87 17.91
N LYS A 87 0.42 7.75 16.92
CA LYS A 87 -0.59 8.78 16.62
C LYS A 87 -1.13 8.57 15.22
N VAL A 88 -2.42 8.72 15.01
CA VAL A 88 -3.03 8.66 13.68
C VAL A 88 -2.86 10.01 12.99
N LEU A 89 -2.30 10.00 11.79
CA LEU A 89 -2.16 11.18 10.95
C LEU A 89 -3.35 11.34 10.00
N GLU A 90 -3.76 10.22 9.39
CA GLU A 90 -4.83 10.22 8.40
C GLU A 90 -5.50 8.84 8.29
N TYR A 91 -6.72 8.86 7.76
CA TYR A 91 -7.45 7.70 7.27
C TYR A 91 -7.69 7.86 5.77
N ASN A 92 -7.53 6.78 5.00
CA ASN A 92 -7.94 6.75 3.60
C ASN A 92 -8.82 5.52 3.35
N ALA A 93 -9.94 5.71 2.62
CA ALA A 93 -10.89 4.63 2.31
C ALA A 93 -10.51 3.91 1.01
N ARG A 94 -9.26 3.44 0.93
CA ARG A 94 -8.64 2.79 -0.24
C ARG A 94 -7.36 2.09 0.13
N PHE A 95 -6.85 1.29 -0.81
CA PHE A 95 -5.46 0.82 -0.75
C PHE A 95 -4.47 1.99 -0.82
N GLY A 96 -3.28 1.81 -0.25
CA GLY A 96 -2.16 2.72 -0.42
C GLY A 96 -1.47 2.52 -1.77
N ASP A 97 -0.84 3.55 -2.28
CA ASP A 97 0.04 3.52 -3.43
C ASP A 97 1.28 4.37 -3.10
N PRO A 98 2.46 3.76 -2.85
CA PRO A 98 2.86 2.41 -3.28
C PRO A 98 2.73 1.26 -2.24
N GLU A 99 1.97 1.39 -1.15
CA GLU A 99 1.92 0.35 -0.10
C GLU A 99 1.30 -0.97 -0.59
N ALA A 100 0.28 -0.93 -1.46
CA ALA A 100 -0.34 -2.13 -2.02
C ALA A 100 0.70 -3.00 -2.75
N GLN A 101 1.66 -2.37 -3.42
CA GLN A 101 2.70 -3.04 -4.21
C GLN A 101 3.69 -3.86 -3.37
N VAL A 102 3.73 -3.68 -2.04
CA VAL A 102 4.56 -4.49 -1.14
C VAL A 102 3.75 -5.35 -0.18
N VAL A 103 2.50 -5.00 0.08
CA VAL A 103 1.63 -5.73 1.00
C VAL A 103 0.94 -6.89 0.29
N LEU A 104 0.32 -6.64 -0.87
CA LEU A 104 -0.45 -7.65 -1.59
C LEU A 104 0.39 -8.82 -2.15
N PRO A 105 1.60 -8.61 -2.70
CA PRO A 105 2.45 -9.73 -3.14
C PRO A 105 2.86 -10.70 -2.02
N ARG A 106 2.74 -10.30 -0.76
CA ARG A 106 3.03 -11.13 0.42
C ARG A 106 1.80 -11.83 0.99
N MET A 107 0.60 -11.51 0.49
CA MET A 107 -0.65 -12.08 0.98
C MET A 107 -0.83 -13.51 0.44
N LYS A 108 -1.17 -14.45 1.33
CA LYS A 108 -1.39 -15.88 0.97
C LYS A 108 -2.83 -16.17 0.55
N ASN A 109 -3.77 -15.41 1.09
CA ASN A 109 -5.19 -15.60 0.78
C ASN A 109 -5.50 -15.12 -0.65
N ASP A 110 -6.47 -15.75 -1.29
CA ASP A 110 -7.08 -15.15 -2.46
C ASP A 110 -7.78 -13.84 -2.06
N ILE A 111 -7.42 -12.74 -2.72
CA ILE A 111 -7.94 -11.42 -2.40
C ILE A 111 -9.46 -11.32 -2.67
N ILE A 112 -9.97 -12.07 -3.64
CA ILE A 112 -11.40 -12.08 -3.98
C ILE A 112 -12.19 -12.68 -2.82
N ASP A 113 -11.76 -13.81 -2.26
CA ASP A 113 -12.41 -14.44 -1.11
C ASP A 113 -12.48 -13.49 0.09
N VAL A 114 -11.40 -12.72 0.34
CA VAL A 114 -11.37 -11.74 1.43
C VAL A 114 -12.30 -10.56 1.14
N MET A 115 -12.34 -10.06 -0.09
CA MET A 115 -13.23 -8.97 -0.48
C MET A 115 -14.70 -9.38 -0.42
N GLU A 116 -15.04 -10.59 -0.86
CA GLU A 116 -16.39 -11.14 -0.72
C GLU A 116 -16.79 -11.28 0.74
N ALA A 117 -15.88 -11.76 1.60
CA ALA A 117 -16.12 -11.82 3.05
C ALA A 117 -16.37 -10.43 3.67
N CYS A 118 -15.69 -9.38 3.18
CA CYS A 118 -15.97 -7.99 3.59
C CYS A 118 -17.39 -7.56 3.22
N VAL A 119 -17.81 -7.83 1.99
CA VAL A 119 -19.17 -7.47 1.49
C VAL A 119 -20.24 -8.23 2.28
N ASP A 120 -20.03 -9.53 2.49
CA ASP A 120 -20.98 -10.43 3.16
C ASP A 120 -21.03 -10.26 4.69
N GLY A 121 -20.09 -9.51 5.30
CA GLY A 121 -20.01 -9.37 6.74
C GLY A 121 -19.52 -10.64 7.44
N LYS A 122 -18.64 -11.39 6.79
CA LYS A 122 -18.07 -12.68 7.23
C LYS A 122 -16.54 -12.62 7.41
N LEU A 123 -15.97 -11.44 7.54
CA LEU A 123 -14.52 -11.26 7.64
C LEU A 123 -13.92 -11.93 8.88
N ASP A 124 -14.73 -12.18 9.92
CA ASP A 124 -14.35 -12.93 11.10
C ASP A 124 -13.98 -14.39 10.82
N THR A 125 -14.51 -14.98 9.73
CA THR A 125 -14.19 -16.36 9.29
C THR A 125 -12.88 -16.48 8.51
N ILE A 126 -12.32 -15.37 8.07
CA ILE A 126 -11.07 -15.34 7.30
C ILE A 126 -9.86 -15.39 8.24
N ASP A 127 -8.97 -16.35 8.04
CA ASP A 127 -7.62 -16.34 8.62
C ASP A 127 -6.67 -15.63 7.65
N LEU A 128 -6.48 -14.32 7.85
CA LEU A 128 -5.67 -13.49 6.98
C LEU A 128 -4.18 -13.76 7.21
N GLN A 129 -3.48 -14.29 6.20
CA GLN A 129 -2.11 -14.74 6.28
C GLN A 129 -1.19 -14.05 5.28
N PHE A 130 0.06 -13.84 5.66
CA PHE A 130 1.13 -13.26 4.84
C PHE A 130 2.35 -14.18 4.84
N GLU A 131 3.16 -14.09 3.78
CA GLU A 131 4.46 -14.77 3.71
C GLU A 131 5.43 -14.18 4.74
N ASP A 132 6.29 -15.04 5.28
CA ASP A 132 7.39 -14.64 6.18
C ASP A 132 8.62 -14.22 5.36
N ASN A 133 8.44 -13.16 4.59
CA ASN A 133 9.44 -12.54 3.74
C ASN A 133 9.33 -11.02 3.85
N ALA A 134 10.20 -10.29 3.17
CA ALA A 134 10.10 -8.85 3.00
C ALA A 134 9.77 -8.50 1.54
N ALA A 135 9.24 -7.30 1.33
CA ALA A 135 9.05 -6.73 -0.01
C ALA A 135 9.52 -5.28 -0.02
N VAL A 136 10.13 -4.87 -1.12
CA VAL A 136 10.54 -3.48 -1.37
C VAL A 136 10.03 -3.06 -2.73
N CYS A 137 9.40 -1.91 -2.80
CA CYS A 137 8.98 -1.26 -4.04
C CYS A 137 9.74 0.05 -4.23
N VAL A 138 10.35 0.22 -5.40
CA VAL A 138 10.96 1.50 -5.82
C VAL A 138 10.12 2.10 -6.94
N VAL A 139 9.73 3.36 -6.79
CA VAL A 139 8.96 4.08 -7.79
C VAL A 139 9.90 4.75 -8.79
N LEU A 140 9.72 4.44 -10.07
CA LEU A 140 10.33 5.16 -11.18
C LEU A 140 9.42 6.32 -11.56
N ALA A 141 9.95 7.53 -11.49
CA ALA A 141 9.22 8.77 -11.76
C ALA A 141 9.76 9.49 -12.99
N SER A 142 8.90 10.26 -13.64
CA SER A 142 9.30 11.18 -14.70
C SER A 142 10.20 12.29 -14.15
N ASP A 143 11.18 12.72 -14.93
CA ASP A 143 12.05 13.83 -14.54
C ASP A 143 11.25 15.11 -14.29
N GLY A 144 11.55 15.79 -13.18
CA GLY A 144 10.82 16.97 -12.71
C GLY A 144 9.60 16.69 -11.81
N TYR A 145 9.18 15.41 -11.63
CA TYR A 145 8.14 15.06 -10.66
C TYR A 145 8.56 15.47 -9.22
N PRO A 146 7.68 16.05 -8.37
CA PRO A 146 6.22 16.21 -8.49
C PRO A 146 5.74 17.54 -9.09
N VAL A 147 6.61 18.36 -9.64
CA VAL A 147 6.25 19.72 -10.10
C VAL A 147 5.73 19.70 -11.54
N SER A 148 6.63 19.46 -12.51
CA SER A 148 6.28 19.39 -13.92
C SER A 148 7.13 18.33 -14.60
N TYR A 149 6.57 17.64 -15.56
CA TYR A 149 7.26 16.56 -16.28
C TYR A 149 6.68 16.37 -17.67
N GLU A 150 7.52 15.90 -18.58
CA GLU A 150 7.11 15.51 -19.92
C GLU A 150 6.58 14.07 -19.94
N LYS A 151 5.79 13.76 -20.98
CA LYS A 151 5.17 12.46 -21.20
C LYS A 151 5.51 11.92 -22.59
N GLY A 152 5.21 10.65 -22.85
CA GLY A 152 5.35 10.05 -24.17
C GLY A 152 6.70 9.41 -24.45
N PHE A 153 7.57 9.27 -23.45
CA PHE A 153 8.85 8.56 -23.61
C PHE A 153 8.63 7.05 -23.62
N PRO A 154 9.14 6.33 -24.65
CA PRO A 154 9.02 4.87 -24.72
C PRO A 154 9.70 4.18 -23.53
N ILE A 155 9.03 3.16 -23.00
CA ILE A 155 9.52 2.30 -21.93
C ILE A 155 9.94 0.97 -22.54
N SER A 156 11.15 0.50 -22.20
CA SER A 156 11.71 -0.78 -22.67
C SER A 156 12.16 -1.64 -21.48
N GLY A 157 12.38 -2.93 -21.73
CA GLY A 157 12.88 -3.85 -20.71
C GLY A 157 11.80 -4.49 -19.83
N LEU A 158 10.52 -4.26 -20.12
CA LEU A 158 9.40 -4.82 -19.36
C LEU A 158 9.34 -6.35 -19.49
N GLU A 159 9.79 -6.89 -20.61
CA GLU A 159 9.91 -8.33 -20.86
C GLU A 159 10.83 -9.06 -19.87
N LYS A 160 11.72 -8.35 -19.19
CA LYS A 160 12.63 -8.92 -18.19
C LYS A 160 11.95 -9.38 -16.91
N PHE A 161 10.71 -8.94 -16.70
CA PHE A 161 9.90 -9.34 -15.56
C PHE A 161 9.05 -10.59 -15.82
N GLU A 162 8.93 -11.01 -17.07
CA GLU A 162 8.16 -12.18 -17.43
C GLU A 162 8.77 -13.46 -16.82
N GLY A 163 7.91 -14.32 -16.25
CA GLY A 163 8.31 -15.58 -15.63
C GLY A 163 9.12 -15.42 -14.33
N LYS A 164 9.08 -14.25 -13.69
CA LYS A 164 9.66 -14.01 -12.36
C LYS A 164 8.56 -14.07 -11.30
N ASP A 165 8.77 -14.86 -10.26
CA ASP A 165 7.81 -15.01 -9.17
C ASP A 165 8.05 -14.04 -8.01
N ASP A 166 9.24 -13.45 -7.96
CA ASP A 166 9.72 -12.58 -6.90
C ASP A 166 9.97 -11.12 -7.34
N TYR A 167 9.80 -10.83 -8.64
CA TYR A 167 9.95 -9.51 -9.25
C TYR A 167 8.67 -9.08 -9.94
N PHE A 168 8.18 -7.90 -9.61
CA PHE A 168 6.93 -7.35 -10.15
C PHE A 168 7.18 -5.97 -10.74
N CYS A 169 6.61 -5.71 -11.91
CA CYS A 169 6.58 -4.37 -12.50
C CYS A 169 5.13 -3.88 -12.56
N PHE A 170 4.78 -2.99 -11.66
CA PHE A 170 3.44 -2.41 -11.60
C PHE A 170 3.39 -1.13 -12.43
N HIS A 171 2.45 -1.07 -13.37
CA HIS A 171 2.17 0.12 -14.14
C HIS A 171 1.38 1.14 -13.32
N ALA A 172 1.84 2.40 -13.34
CA ALA A 172 1.14 3.55 -12.76
C ALA A 172 0.85 4.58 -13.87
N GLY A 173 1.72 5.56 -14.06
CA GLY A 173 1.56 6.56 -15.10
C GLY A 173 2.10 6.10 -16.45
N THR A 174 1.51 5.10 -17.06
CA THR A 174 1.83 4.59 -18.40
C THR A 174 0.63 4.65 -19.34
N ALA A 175 0.87 4.66 -20.65
CA ALA A 175 -0.14 4.57 -21.69
C ALA A 175 0.42 3.87 -22.93
N PHE A 176 -0.46 3.51 -23.86
CA PHE A 176 -0.05 3.11 -25.20
C PHE A 176 0.01 4.34 -26.12
N ASP A 177 1.07 4.44 -26.92
CA ASP A 177 1.14 5.41 -28.01
C ASP A 177 0.39 4.93 -29.27
N LYS A 178 0.45 5.72 -30.34
CA LYS A 178 -0.24 5.40 -31.61
C LYS A 178 0.34 4.16 -32.29
N GLU A 179 1.57 3.80 -32.00
CA GLU A 179 2.26 2.61 -32.51
C GLU A 179 2.10 1.39 -31.59
N GLY A 180 1.33 1.52 -30.49
CA GLY A 180 1.10 0.44 -29.52
C GLY A 180 2.25 0.19 -28.55
N ARG A 181 3.24 1.12 -28.47
CA ARG A 181 4.34 1.03 -27.51
C ARG A 181 3.90 1.60 -26.16
N ILE A 182 4.42 1.02 -25.09
CA ILE A 182 4.20 1.55 -23.74
C ILE A 182 5.10 2.76 -23.53
N VAL A 183 4.49 3.88 -23.10
CA VAL A 183 5.16 5.16 -22.89
C VAL A 183 4.81 5.75 -21.53
N THR A 184 5.64 6.69 -21.04
CA THR A 184 5.37 7.47 -19.84
C THR A 184 4.14 8.36 -20.03
N ASN A 185 3.22 8.37 -19.05
CA ASN A 185 2.01 9.20 -19.06
C ASN A 185 1.63 9.74 -17.68
N GLY A 186 2.56 9.78 -16.74
CA GLY A 186 2.33 10.28 -15.39
C GLY A 186 3.61 10.65 -14.68
N GLY A 187 3.50 11.24 -13.49
CA GLY A 187 4.65 11.58 -12.66
C GLY A 187 5.30 10.35 -12.08
N ARG A 188 4.56 9.51 -11.37
CA ARG A 188 5.00 8.16 -11.00
C ARG A 188 4.64 7.22 -12.15
N VAL A 189 5.62 6.55 -12.70
CA VAL A 189 5.49 5.79 -13.96
C VAL A 189 5.37 4.30 -13.72
N LEU A 190 6.31 3.73 -12.97
CA LEU A 190 6.34 2.30 -12.64
C LEU A 190 6.68 2.12 -11.16
N GLY A 191 6.15 1.07 -10.56
CA GLY A 191 6.60 0.54 -9.27
C GLY A 191 7.30 -0.80 -9.48
N ILE A 192 8.59 -0.85 -9.17
CA ILE A 192 9.36 -2.10 -9.26
C ILE A 192 9.42 -2.72 -7.87
N THR A 193 8.79 -3.85 -7.71
CA THR A 193 8.74 -4.58 -6.44
C THR A 193 9.55 -5.86 -6.50
N VAL A 194 10.27 -6.14 -5.43
CA VAL A 194 10.98 -7.40 -5.20
C VAL A 194 10.56 -7.96 -3.86
N THR A 195 10.31 -9.27 -3.81
CA THR A 195 10.11 -10.01 -2.56
C THR A 195 11.33 -10.88 -2.27
N GLY A 196 11.65 -11.07 -0.99
CA GLY A 196 12.79 -11.88 -0.59
C GLY A 196 12.94 -11.97 0.94
N LYS A 197 13.89 -12.80 1.38
CA LYS A 197 14.24 -12.97 2.80
C LYS A 197 15.32 -11.98 3.21
#